data_e2bed949c158b3ddc9854648479a0578
#
_entry.id   e2bed949c158b3ddc9854648479a0578
#
_cell.length_a   1.000
_cell.length_b   1.000
_cell.length_c   1.000
_cell.angle_alpha   90.00
_cell.angle_beta   90.00
_cell.angle_gamma   90.00
#
_symmetry.space_group_name_H-M   'P 1'
#
loop_
_entity.id
_entity.type
_entity.pdbx_description
1 polymer ?
#
loop_
_entity_poly.entity_id
_entity_poly.type
_entity_poly.pdbx_seq_one_letter_code
_entity_poly.pdbx_strand_id
1 'polypeptide(L)'
;MTMLQVHGAQIPCKGILFDIDGTLLEFLQLWGPWAETLLNQLQTRMNELGASFTVELEHVLGTIHNEQGHIVGYDPQGPLAIATVDECTGLLAGQLYAAGMPWNEAITTIRQFSSVAMREVRQRKLAEPMSGLLDFLQKCRAADIPLAVVTSDSTAAAETHLDWMGIRSFFTSIVGCDRVIKGKPDGEAAFLACRELHIHPGEAVVIGDSNGDMQMGRHAGVSYTLGYCPQLDQGSHLVDAHAIIRHYNEINVSV
;
A
#
# COMPACT_ATOMS: atom_id res chain seq x y z
N MET A 1 -27.11 14.37 -5.62
CA MET A 1 -25.69 14.58 -5.25
C MET A 1 -25.28 13.38 -4.43
N THR A 2 -24.35 12.61 -4.91
CA THR A 2 -23.98 11.35 -4.26
C THR A 2 -23.29 11.60 -2.92
N MET A 3 -23.67 10.85 -1.90
CA MET A 3 -23.20 10.97 -0.53
C MET A 3 -22.64 9.63 -0.09
N LEU A 4 -21.49 9.66 0.59
CA LEU A 4 -21.03 8.55 1.41
C LEU A 4 -21.50 8.80 2.85
N GLN A 5 -22.03 7.76 3.48
CA GLN A 5 -22.43 7.80 4.87
C GLN A 5 -21.51 6.89 5.68
N VAL A 6 -20.79 7.47 6.64
CA VAL A 6 -19.83 6.77 7.50
C VAL A 6 -20.03 7.22 8.94
N HIS A 7 -20.30 6.30 9.86
CA HIS A 7 -20.50 6.56 11.29
C HIS A 7 -21.50 7.71 11.57
N GLY A 8 -22.52 7.84 10.73
CA GLY A 8 -23.53 8.91 10.84
C GLY A 8 -23.16 10.24 10.16
N ALA A 9 -21.91 10.40 9.72
CA ALA A 9 -21.51 11.57 8.91
C ALA A 9 -21.98 11.40 7.45
N GLN A 10 -22.47 12.50 6.87
CA GLN A 10 -22.87 12.59 5.46
C GLN A 10 -21.75 13.32 4.70
N ILE A 11 -21.07 12.63 3.77
CA ILE A 11 -19.90 13.12 3.07
C ILE A 11 -20.24 13.30 1.59
N PRO A 12 -20.35 14.53 1.07
CA PRO A 12 -20.50 14.75 -0.37
C PRO A 12 -19.33 14.15 -1.13
N CYS A 13 -19.60 13.32 -2.15
CA CYS A 13 -18.58 12.62 -2.88
C CYS A 13 -18.89 12.59 -4.39
N LYS A 14 -17.93 13.07 -5.20
CA LYS A 14 -17.96 12.93 -6.66
C LYS A 14 -16.91 11.99 -7.22
N GLY A 15 -15.99 11.51 -6.36
CA GLY A 15 -15.00 10.50 -6.72
C GLY A 15 -14.24 10.01 -5.51
N ILE A 16 -13.70 8.80 -5.62
CA ILE A 16 -12.93 8.19 -4.53
C ILE A 16 -11.55 7.81 -5.05
N LEU A 17 -10.52 8.17 -4.27
CA LEU A 17 -9.13 7.82 -4.50
C LEU A 17 -8.74 6.76 -3.48
N PHE A 18 -8.30 5.60 -3.95
CA PHE A 18 -7.89 4.49 -3.11
C PHE A 18 -6.39 4.29 -3.14
N ASP A 19 -5.80 3.98 -2.01
CA ASP A 19 -4.55 3.23 -1.98
C ASP A 19 -4.81 1.75 -2.35
N ILE A 20 -3.74 0.96 -2.54
CA ILE A 20 -3.84 -0.47 -2.88
C ILE A 20 -3.49 -1.36 -1.68
N ASP A 21 -2.25 -1.29 -1.25
CA ASP A 21 -1.65 -2.23 -0.31
C ASP A 21 -2.17 -2.00 1.11
N GLY A 22 -2.85 -2.98 1.70
CA GLY A 22 -3.52 -2.79 2.99
C GLY A 22 -4.89 -2.11 2.89
N THR A 23 -5.25 -1.60 1.70
CA THR A 23 -6.53 -0.91 1.46
C THR A 23 -7.44 -1.70 0.51
N LEU A 24 -7.03 -1.93 -0.73
CA LEU A 24 -7.77 -2.74 -1.69
C LEU A 24 -7.40 -4.21 -1.61
N LEU A 25 -6.13 -4.52 -1.34
CA LEU A 25 -5.61 -5.88 -1.21
C LEU A 25 -5.13 -6.19 0.20
N GLU A 26 -5.25 -7.48 0.56
CA GLU A 26 -4.73 -8.03 1.81
C GLU A 26 -3.19 -8.00 1.80
N PHE A 27 -2.62 -7.08 2.58
CA PHE A 27 -1.20 -6.75 2.55
C PHE A 27 -0.28 -7.97 2.72
N LEU A 28 -0.52 -8.77 3.76
CA LEU A 28 0.34 -9.90 4.08
C LEU A 28 0.24 -11.05 3.07
N GLN A 29 -0.85 -11.17 2.33
CA GLN A 29 -0.97 -12.22 1.30
C GLN A 29 0.02 -12.00 0.15
N LEU A 30 0.32 -10.76 -0.19
CA LEU A 30 1.28 -10.42 -1.24
C LEU A 30 2.67 -10.15 -0.68
N TRP A 31 2.79 -9.22 0.26
CA TRP A 31 4.07 -8.72 0.75
C TRP A 31 4.71 -9.61 1.82
N GLY A 32 3.94 -10.45 2.53
CA GLY A 32 4.48 -11.43 3.47
C GLY A 32 5.43 -12.42 2.80
N PRO A 33 4.97 -13.20 1.80
CA PRO A 33 5.84 -14.14 1.06
C PRO A 33 7.01 -13.46 0.35
N TRP A 34 6.81 -12.25 -0.19
CA TRP A 34 7.89 -11.47 -0.78
C TRP A 34 8.98 -11.14 0.25
N ALA A 35 8.61 -10.61 1.39
CA ALA A 35 9.53 -10.24 2.45
C ALA A 35 10.22 -11.48 3.06
N GLU A 36 9.49 -12.58 3.31
CA GLU A 36 10.06 -13.83 3.78
C GLU A 36 11.17 -14.34 2.85
N THR A 37 10.88 -14.44 1.55
CA THR A 37 11.85 -14.91 0.56
C THR A 37 13.08 -14.00 0.54
N LEU A 38 12.88 -12.70 0.59
CA LEU A 38 13.94 -11.69 0.54
C LEU A 38 14.82 -11.74 1.78
N LEU A 39 14.22 -11.79 2.97
CA LEU A 39 14.94 -11.87 4.26
C LEU A 39 15.69 -13.19 4.42
N ASN A 40 15.15 -14.31 3.98
CA ASN A 40 15.80 -15.61 4.00
C ASN A 40 17.06 -15.64 3.10
N GLN A 41 16.97 -15.05 1.91
CA GLN A 41 18.14 -14.95 1.02
C GLN A 41 19.20 -14.01 1.61
N LEU A 42 18.77 -12.90 2.19
CA LEU A 42 19.65 -11.97 2.88
C LEU A 42 20.37 -12.66 4.06
N GLN A 43 19.64 -13.38 4.92
CA GLN A 43 20.20 -14.13 6.03
C GLN A 43 21.24 -15.15 5.56
N THR A 44 20.92 -15.90 4.51
CA THR A 44 21.84 -16.86 3.90
C THR A 44 23.13 -16.17 3.46
N ARG A 45 23.01 -15.04 2.77
CA ARG A 45 24.16 -14.27 2.27
C ARG A 45 24.99 -13.66 3.41
N MET A 46 24.35 -13.18 4.48
CA MET A 46 25.04 -12.70 5.67
C MET A 46 25.87 -13.83 6.33
N ASN A 47 25.29 -15.02 6.45
CA ASN A 47 25.99 -16.20 6.99
C ASN A 47 27.21 -16.60 6.14
N GLU A 48 27.10 -16.57 4.80
CA GLU A 48 28.22 -16.82 3.88
C GLU A 48 29.38 -15.81 4.07
N LEU A 49 29.04 -14.56 4.40
CA LEU A 49 30.01 -13.50 4.69
C LEU A 49 30.58 -13.60 6.12
N GLY A 50 30.12 -14.53 6.95
CA GLY A 50 30.48 -14.65 8.35
C GLY A 50 30.05 -13.46 9.20
N ALA A 51 29.00 -12.76 8.79
CA ALA A 51 28.51 -11.55 9.42
C ALA A 51 27.13 -11.75 10.06
N SER A 52 26.82 -10.90 11.03
CA SER A 52 25.48 -10.81 11.65
C SER A 52 24.80 -9.52 11.23
N PHE A 53 23.48 -9.46 11.32
CA PHE A 53 22.73 -8.23 11.13
C PHE A 53 23.15 -7.14 12.12
N THR A 54 23.08 -5.91 11.69
CA THR A 54 23.34 -4.73 12.54
C THR A 54 22.18 -4.44 13.49
N VAL A 55 21.00 -4.96 13.18
CA VAL A 55 19.76 -4.91 13.97
C VAL A 55 19.11 -6.29 13.94
N GLU A 56 18.14 -6.56 14.80
CA GLU A 56 17.33 -7.78 14.71
C GLU A 56 16.61 -7.86 13.35
N LEU A 57 16.50 -9.07 12.79
CA LEU A 57 15.95 -9.31 11.45
C LEU A 57 14.55 -8.68 11.27
N GLU A 58 13.74 -8.76 12.31
CA GLU A 58 12.39 -8.20 12.35
C GLU A 58 12.40 -6.68 12.16
N HIS A 59 13.38 -5.98 12.73
CA HIS A 59 13.51 -4.54 12.62
C HIS A 59 14.03 -4.05 11.26
N VAL A 60 14.60 -4.95 10.43
CA VAL A 60 15.13 -4.55 9.12
C VAL A 60 14.03 -4.02 8.20
N LEU A 61 12.89 -4.70 8.17
CA LEU A 61 11.70 -4.29 7.38
C LEU A 61 10.48 -3.94 8.24
N GLY A 62 10.57 -4.08 9.57
CA GLY A 62 9.41 -3.89 10.45
C GLY A 62 8.41 -5.05 10.38
N THR A 63 8.90 -6.29 10.29
CA THR A 63 8.09 -7.51 10.23
C THR A 63 7.88 -8.11 11.61
N ILE A 64 6.77 -8.82 11.81
CA ILE A 64 6.46 -9.57 13.03
C ILE A 64 6.44 -11.06 12.69
N HIS A 65 7.25 -11.85 13.38
CA HIS A 65 7.41 -13.26 13.09
C HIS A 65 6.78 -14.14 14.19
N ASN A 66 6.27 -15.31 13.81
CA ASN A 66 5.87 -16.34 14.76
C ASN A 66 7.07 -17.19 15.21
N GLU A 67 6.84 -18.15 16.13
CA GLU A 67 7.87 -19.06 16.64
C GLU A 67 8.55 -19.91 15.56
N GLN A 68 7.90 -20.11 14.41
CA GLN A 68 8.42 -20.83 13.26
C GLN A 68 9.20 -19.92 12.28
N GLY A 69 9.25 -18.63 12.53
CA GLY A 69 9.93 -17.63 11.69
C GLY A 69 9.11 -17.14 10.49
N HIS A 70 7.83 -17.49 10.40
CA HIS A 70 6.95 -16.96 9.36
C HIS A 70 6.44 -15.55 9.71
N ILE A 71 6.35 -14.69 8.72
CA ILE A 71 5.80 -13.35 8.88
C ILE A 71 4.28 -13.44 9.09
N VAL A 72 3.81 -12.98 10.25
CA VAL A 72 2.40 -12.97 10.65
C VAL A 72 1.85 -11.58 10.88
N GLY A 73 2.70 -10.54 10.75
CA GLY A 73 2.33 -9.16 10.92
C GLY A 73 3.44 -8.22 10.47
N TYR A 74 3.16 -6.95 10.54
CA TYR A 74 4.11 -5.88 10.22
C TYR A 74 3.79 -4.61 11.01
N ASP A 75 4.79 -3.76 11.16
CA ASP A 75 4.61 -2.41 11.69
C ASP A 75 4.02 -1.52 10.58
N PRO A 76 2.80 -0.97 10.75
CA PRO A 76 2.18 -0.09 9.75
C PRO A 76 2.93 1.24 9.54
N GLN A 77 3.90 1.55 10.39
CA GLN A 77 4.82 2.68 10.23
C GLN A 77 6.23 2.22 9.81
N GLY A 78 6.42 0.93 9.61
CA GLY A 78 7.69 0.32 9.25
C GLY A 78 8.00 0.37 7.74
N PRO A 79 9.27 0.05 7.38
CA PRO A 79 9.71 0.10 5.99
C PRO A 79 8.88 -0.77 5.04
N LEU A 80 8.47 -1.97 5.48
CA LEU A 80 7.69 -2.86 4.61
C LEU A 80 6.35 -2.23 4.19
N ALA A 81 5.72 -1.47 5.10
CA ALA A 81 4.40 -0.87 4.87
C ALA A 81 4.45 0.45 4.07
N ILE A 82 5.53 1.24 4.24
CA ILE A 82 5.55 2.64 3.77
C ILE A 82 6.54 2.86 2.64
N ALA A 83 7.68 2.15 2.66
CA ALA A 83 8.76 2.40 1.72
C ALA A 83 8.46 1.78 0.34
N THR A 84 9.01 2.40 -0.68
CA THR A 84 9.05 1.81 -2.03
C THR A 84 9.97 0.59 -2.07
N VAL A 85 9.82 -0.28 -3.07
CA VAL A 85 10.72 -1.44 -3.26
C VAL A 85 12.19 -1.01 -3.42
N ASP A 86 12.45 0.15 -4.04
CA ASP A 86 13.81 0.68 -4.18
C ASP A 86 14.38 1.17 -2.83
N GLU A 87 13.58 1.78 -1.97
CA GLU A 87 14.00 2.17 -0.61
C GLU A 87 14.27 0.95 0.26
N CYS A 88 13.39 -0.07 0.24
CA CYS A 88 13.65 -1.36 0.88
C CYS A 88 14.95 -2.01 0.35
N THR A 89 15.20 -1.93 -0.97
CA THR A 89 16.44 -2.42 -1.57
C THR A 89 17.66 -1.72 -0.98
N GLY A 90 17.61 -0.40 -0.83
CA GLY A 90 18.70 0.38 -0.21
C GLY A 90 18.95 -0.01 1.25
N LEU A 91 17.87 -0.18 2.02
CA LEU A 91 17.92 -0.57 3.43
C LEU A 91 18.59 -1.95 3.62
N LEU A 92 18.17 -2.93 2.81
CA LEU A 92 18.70 -4.30 2.86
C LEU A 92 20.14 -4.37 2.33
N ALA A 93 20.47 -3.62 1.28
CA ALA A 93 21.84 -3.50 0.77
C ALA A 93 22.79 -2.88 1.81
N GLY A 94 22.28 -2.00 2.67
CA GLY A 94 23.01 -1.46 3.81
C GLY A 94 23.53 -2.55 4.77
N GLN A 95 22.76 -3.63 4.98
CA GLN A 95 23.19 -4.78 5.82
C GLN A 95 24.38 -5.52 5.17
N LEU A 96 24.30 -5.78 3.85
CA LEU A 96 25.39 -6.42 3.11
C LEU A 96 26.64 -5.53 3.04
N TYR A 97 26.46 -4.22 2.89
CA TYR A 97 27.56 -3.26 2.93
C TYR A 97 28.25 -3.23 4.30
N ALA A 98 27.49 -3.24 5.38
CA ALA A 98 28.03 -3.32 6.74
C ALA A 98 28.77 -4.64 6.98
N ALA A 99 28.38 -5.73 6.29
CA ALA A 99 29.07 -7.01 6.27
C ALA A 99 30.34 -7.06 5.39
N GLY A 100 30.70 -5.92 4.76
CA GLY A 100 31.95 -5.79 3.96
C GLY A 100 31.76 -6.00 2.45
N MET A 101 30.51 -6.17 1.95
CA MET A 101 30.25 -6.24 0.51
C MET A 101 30.34 -4.84 -0.12
N PRO A 102 31.00 -4.66 -1.29
CA PRO A 102 30.97 -3.38 -2.00
C PRO A 102 29.54 -2.92 -2.30
N TRP A 103 29.26 -1.62 -2.16
CA TRP A 103 27.91 -1.05 -2.29
C TRP A 103 27.18 -1.43 -3.58
N ASN A 104 27.86 -1.31 -4.72
CA ASN A 104 27.30 -1.66 -6.03
C ASN A 104 26.93 -3.15 -6.15
N GLU A 105 27.71 -4.04 -5.51
CA GLU A 105 27.41 -5.47 -5.45
C GLU A 105 26.26 -5.74 -4.50
N ALA A 106 26.21 -5.08 -3.34
CA ALA A 106 25.12 -5.20 -2.38
C ALA A 106 23.77 -4.82 -3.01
N ILE A 107 23.67 -3.67 -3.68
CA ILE A 107 22.47 -3.24 -4.39
C ILE A 107 22.05 -4.27 -5.47
N THR A 108 23.02 -4.74 -6.26
CA THR A 108 22.75 -5.72 -7.33
C THR A 108 22.24 -7.04 -6.75
N THR A 109 22.84 -7.49 -5.66
CA THR A 109 22.45 -8.73 -4.94
C THR A 109 21.01 -8.62 -4.41
N ILE A 110 20.67 -7.52 -3.74
CA ILE A 110 19.30 -7.35 -3.20
C ILE A 110 18.27 -7.23 -4.33
N ARG A 111 18.58 -6.54 -5.43
CA ARG A 111 17.70 -6.49 -6.60
C ARG A 111 17.45 -7.87 -7.21
N GLN A 112 18.46 -8.74 -7.22
CA GLN A 112 18.30 -10.13 -7.65
C GLN A 112 17.38 -10.90 -6.69
N PHE A 113 17.57 -10.76 -5.39
CA PHE A 113 16.72 -11.39 -4.37
C PHE A 113 15.27 -10.92 -4.51
N SER A 114 15.05 -9.61 -4.60
CA SER A 114 13.73 -9.02 -4.82
C SER A 114 13.06 -9.53 -6.11
N SER A 115 13.84 -9.68 -7.19
CA SER A 115 13.35 -10.23 -8.45
C SER A 115 12.91 -11.69 -8.35
N VAL A 116 13.64 -12.50 -7.56
CA VAL A 116 13.27 -13.90 -7.28
C VAL A 116 11.99 -13.95 -6.46
N ALA A 117 11.91 -13.20 -5.37
CA ALA A 117 10.73 -13.12 -4.51
C ALA A 117 9.48 -12.65 -5.30
N MET A 118 9.61 -11.61 -6.11
CA MET A 118 8.50 -11.10 -6.92
C MET A 118 8.07 -12.08 -8.02
N ARG A 119 8.98 -12.92 -8.53
CA ARG A 119 8.62 -13.99 -9.48
C ARG A 119 7.71 -15.02 -8.84
N GLU A 120 7.96 -15.41 -7.60
CA GLU A 120 7.12 -16.32 -6.84
C GLU A 120 5.72 -15.73 -6.62
N VAL A 121 5.65 -14.46 -6.15
CA VAL A 121 4.40 -13.72 -5.99
C VAL A 121 3.59 -13.71 -7.30
N ARG A 122 4.25 -13.42 -8.43
CA ARG A 122 3.60 -13.39 -9.76
C ARG A 122 3.10 -14.75 -10.21
N GLN A 123 3.88 -15.82 -10.00
CA GLN A 123 3.46 -17.19 -10.38
C GLN A 123 2.22 -17.63 -9.62
N ARG A 124 2.10 -17.25 -8.35
CA ARG A 124 0.99 -17.59 -7.47
C ARG A 124 -0.16 -16.59 -7.52
N LYS A 125 0.04 -15.42 -8.14
CA LYS A 125 -0.91 -14.29 -8.18
C LYS A 125 -1.44 -13.94 -6.79
N LEU A 126 -0.51 -13.65 -5.89
CA LEU A 126 -0.78 -13.45 -4.47
C LEU A 126 -1.41 -12.08 -4.17
N ALA A 127 -2.48 -11.71 -4.84
CA ALA A 127 -3.26 -10.51 -4.53
C ALA A 127 -4.71 -10.92 -4.27
N GLU A 128 -5.16 -10.71 -3.04
CA GLU A 128 -6.52 -11.00 -2.61
C GLU A 128 -7.22 -9.70 -2.19
N PRO A 129 -8.48 -9.46 -2.64
CA PRO A 129 -9.19 -8.24 -2.28
C PRO A 129 -9.59 -8.25 -0.81
N MET A 130 -9.57 -7.08 -0.19
CA MET A 130 -10.10 -6.86 1.17
C MET A 130 -11.56 -7.30 1.28
N SER A 131 -11.91 -7.82 2.46
CA SER A 131 -13.28 -8.27 2.74
C SER A 131 -14.29 -7.13 2.59
N GLY A 132 -15.39 -7.40 1.86
CA GLY A 132 -16.46 -6.44 1.58
C GLY A 132 -16.14 -5.40 0.49
N LEU A 133 -14.90 -5.38 -0.04
CA LEU A 133 -14.49 -4.43 -1.06
C LEU A 133 -15.33 -4.54 -2.33
N LEU A 134 -15.53 -5.74 -2.85
CA LEU A 134 -16.25 -5.93 -4.12
C LEU A 134 -17.67 -5.39 -4.08
N ASP A 135 -18.39 -5.63 -2.97
CA ASP A 135 -19.74 -5.10 -2.76
C ASP A 135 -19.72 -3.56 -2.72
N PHE A 136 -18.72 -2.97 -2.09
CA PHE A 136 -18.57 -1.51 -2.05
C PHE A 136 -18.27 -0.93 -3.43
N LEU A 137 -17.36 -1.53 -4.21
CA LEU A 137 -17.06 -1.12 -5.57
C LEU A 137 -18.30 -1.21 -6.49
N GLN A 138 -19.12 -2.26 -6.32
CA GLN A 138 -20.39 -2.40 -7.06
C GLN A 138 -21.39 -1.29 -6.71
N LYS A 139 -21.50 -0.92 -5.43
CA LYS A 139 -22.33 0.23 -5.00
C LYS A 139 -21.83 1.55 -5.58
N CYS A 140 -20.52 1.78 -5.61
CA CYS A 140 -19.93 2.96 -6.24
C CYS A 140 -20.26 3.02 -7.73
N ARG A 141 -20.12 1.88 -8.44
CA ARG A 141 -20.49 1.79 -9.87
C ARG A 141 -21.98 2.07 -10.11
N ALA A 142 -22.85 1.52 -9.27
CA ALA A 142 -24.31 1.74 -9.38
C ALA A 142 -24.70 3.20 -9.10
N ALA A 143 -23.89 3.94 -8.36
CA ALA A 143 -24.08 5.35 -8.05
C ALA A 143 -23.30 6.29 -8.98
N ASP A 144 -22.69 5.76 -10.06
CA ASP A 144 -21.85 6.49 -11.02
C ASP A 144 -20.71 7.30 -10.36
N ILE A 145 -20.13 6.79 -9.28
CA ILE A 145 -18.96 7.40 -8.63
C ILE A 145 -17.69 6.94 -9.36
N PRO A 146 -16.95 7.84 -10.02
CA PRO A 146 -15.67 7.48 -10.62
C PRO A 146 -14.63 7.18 -9.55
N LEU A 147 -13.80 6.15 -9.80
CA LEU A 147 -12.80 5.67 -8.87
C LEU A 147 -11.41 5.78 -9.49
N ALA A 148 -10.43 6.16 -8.67
CA ALA A 148 -9.03 6.13 -9.02
C ALA A 148 -8.21 5.40 -7.95
N VAL A 149 -7.06 4.90 -8.38
CA VAL A 149 -6.03 4.37 -7.50
C VAL A 149 -4.88 5.35 -7.42
N VAL A 150 -4.31 5.51 -6.22
CA VAL A 150 -3.08 6.26 -5.96
C VAL A 150 -2.20 5.41 -5.06
N THR A 151 -1.04 4.98 -5.56
CA THR A 151 -0.17 4.03 -4.85
C THR A 151 1.30 4.45 -4.86
N SER A 152 2.07 3.97 -3.87
CA SER A 152 3.54 4.08 -3.85
C SER A 152 4.22 3.07 -4.78
N ASP A 153 3.48 2.07 -5.27
CA ASP A 153 3.96 1.16 -6.32
C ASP A 153 4.00 1.82 -7.70
N SER A 154 4.67 1.16 -8.66
CA SER A 154 4.59 1.57 -10.07
C SER A 154 3.20 1.33 -10.63
N THR A 155 2.79 2.14 -11.61
CA THR A 155 1.51 1.98 -12.31
C THR A 155 1.33 0.56 -12.88
N ALA A 156 2.39 -0.01 -13.46
CA ALA A 156 2.35 -1.36 -14.04
C ALA A 156 2.17 -2.46 -12.97
N ALA A 157 2.77 -2.33 -11.79
CA ALA A 157 2.55 -3.24 -10.67
C ALA A 157 1.12 -3.15 -10.16
N ALA A 158 0.63 -1.93 -9.93
CA ALA A 158 -0.74 -1.63 -9.53
C ALA A 158 -1.77 -2.26 -10.47
N GLU A 159 -1.64 -2.05 -11.78
CA GLU A 159 -2.52 -2.66 -12.79
C GLU A 159 -2.51 -4.18 -12.70
N THR A 160 -1.33 -4.78 -12.55
CA THR A 160 -1.17 -6.23 -12.43
C THR A 160 -1.90 -6.79 -11.20
N HIS A 161 -1.76 -6.13 -10.04
CA HIS A 161 -2.42 -6.56 -8.79
C HIS A 161 -3.95 -6.41 -8.90
N LEU A 162 -4.44 -5.31 -9.46
CA LEU A 162 -5.87 -5.10 -9.70
C LEU A 162 -6.47 -6.12 -10.68
N ASP A 163 -5.72 -6.53 -11.72
CA ASP A 163 -6.13 -7.57 -12.65
C ASP A 163 -6.20 -8.94 -11.97
N TRP A 164 -5.24 -9.28 -11.10
CA TRP A 164 -5.28 -10.55 -10.36
C TRP A 164 -6.50 -10.64 -9.44
N MET A 165 -6.90 -9.53 -8.83
CA MET A 165 -8.10 -9.42 -8.01
C MET A 165 -9.40 -9.33 -8.84
N GLY A 166 -9.32 -9.15 -10.17
CA GLY A 166 -10.48 -8.98 -11.05
C GLY A 166 -11.24 -7.66 -10.88
N ILE A 167 -10.60 -6.65 -10.29
CA ILE A 167 -11.25 -5.35 -9.98
C ILE A 167 -10.72 -4.18 -10.82
N ARG A 168 -9.73 -4.39 -11.71
CA ARG A 168 -9.15 -3.34 -12.55
C ARG A 168 -10.21 -2.47 -13.28
N SER A 169 -11.28 -3.11 -13.76
CA SER A 169 -12.34 -2.45 -14.51
C SER A 169 -13.20 -1.46 -13.72
N PHE A 170 -13.05 -1.38 -12.42
CA PHE A 170 -13.75 -0.39 -11.59
C PHE A 170 -13.07 0.98 -11.60
N PHE A 171 -11.79 1.03 -11.94
CA PHE A 171 -10.97 2.23 -11.80
C PHE A 171 -10.75 2.93 -13.14
N THR A 172 -11.09 4.22 -13.19
CA THR A 172 -10.89 5.10 -14.36
C THR A 172 -9.44 5.52 -14.49
N SER A 173 -8.76 5.76 -13.36
CA SER A 173 -7.38 6.22 -13.31
C SER A 173 -6.57 5.37 -12.33
N ILE A 174 -5.28 5.13 -12.66
CA ILE A 174 -4.28 4.51 -11.79
C ILE A 174 -3.04 5.38 -11.82
N VAL A 175 -2.68 5.91 -10.66
CA VAL A 175 -1.53 6.79 -10.47
C VAL A 175 -0.53 6.08 -9.55
N GLY A 176 0.49 5.48 -10.15
CA GLY A 176 1.65 4.96 -9.44
C GLY A 176 2.71 6.04 -9.18
N CYS A 177 3.72 5.71 -8.37
CA CYS A 177 4.83 6.61 -8.05
C CYS A 177 5.63 7.05 -9.30
N ASP A 178 5.61 6.27 -10.36
CA ASP A 178 6.26 6.56 -11.65
C ASP A 178 5.58 7.66 -12.48
N ARG A 179 4.40 8.13 -12.05
CA ARG A 179 3.62 9.17 -12.75
C ARG A 179 3.72 10.56 -12.11
N VAL A 180 4.43 10.68 -11.01
CA VAL A 180 4.59 11.93 -10.23
C VAL A 180 6.05 12.15 -9.86
N ILE A 181 6.40 13.39 -9.58
CA ILE A 181 7.74 13.74 -9.10
C ILE A 181 7.81 13.50 -7.58
N LYS A 182 6.74 13.84 -6.89
CA LYS A 182 6.63 13.67 -5.45
C LYS A 182 5.53 12.68 -5.12
N GLY A 183 5.93 11.55 -4.56
CA GLY A 183 5.00 10.55 -4.04
C GLY A 183 4.35 10.97 -2.71
N LYS A 184 3.52 10.09 -2.15
CA LYS A 184 2.95 10.26 -0.81
C LYS A 184 4.06 10.61 0.20
N PRO A 185 3.84 11.55 1.10
CA PRO A 185 2.58 12.20 1.47
C PRO A 185 2.27 13.50 0.69
N ASP A 186 3.01 13.84 -0.40
CA ASP A 186 2.70 15.02 -1.22
C ASP A 186 1.36 14.85 -1.95
N GLY A 187 0.64 15.95 -2.20
CA GLY A 187 -0.67 15.95 -2.86
C GLY A 187 -0.63 15.72 -4.37
N GLU A 188 0.55 15.66 -5.01
CA GLU A 188 0.70 15.64 -6.47
C GLU A 188 -0.07 14.49 -7.12
N ALA A 189 0.03 13.28 -6.54
CA ALA A 189 -0.64 12.10 -7.07
C ALA A 189 -2.17 12.19 -6.95
N ALA A 190 -2.68 12.72 -5.84
CA ALA A 190 -4.12 12.96 -5.67
C ALA A 190 -4.64 14.04 -6.62
N PHE A 191 -3.88 15.12 -6.88
CA PHE A 191 -4.22 16.11 -7.91
C PHE A 191 -4.30 15.50 -9.29
N LEU A 192 -3.34 14.65 -9.66
CA LEU A 192 -3.33 13.95 -10.94
C LEU A 192 -4.55 13.05 -11.08
N ALA A 193 -4.86 12.25 -10.07
CA ALA A 193 -6.01 11.37 -10.05
C ALA A 193 -7.33 12.15 -10.19
N CYS A 194 -7.52 13.22 -9.40
CA CYS A 194 -8.71 14.08 -9.51
C CYS A 194 -8.87 14.69 -10.90
N ARG A 195 -7.77 15.14 -11.52
CA ARG A 195 -7.78 15.68 -12.88
C ARG A 195 -8.23 14.62 -13.90
N GLU A 196 -7.79 13.37 -13.76
CA GLU A 196 -8.19 12.28 -14.65
C GLU A 196 -9.63 11.80 -14.41
N LEU A 197 -10.14 11.95 -13.19
CA LEU A 197 -11.56 11.75 -12.88
C LEU A 197 -12.44 12.94 -13.29
N HIS A 198 -11.86 14.05 -13.76
CA HIS A 198 -12.57 15.30 -14.07
C HIS A 198 -13.35 15.89 -12.89
N ILE A 199 -12.79 15.81 -11.68
CA ILE A 199 -13.37 16.37 -10.46
C ILE A 199 -12.38 17.33 -9.77
N HIS A 200 -12.93 18.22 -8.92
CA HIS A 200 -12.09 19.04 -8.04
C HIS A 200 -11.66 18.24 -6.81
N PRO A 201 -10.42 18.40 -6.29
CA PRO A 201 -10.00 17.68 -5.08
C PRO A 201 -10.98 17.82 -3.90
N GLY A 202 -11.53 19.01 -3.66
CA GLY A 202 -12.55 19.23 -2.61
C GLY A 202 -13.87 18.47 -2.79
N GLU A 203 -14.02 17.67 -3.86
CA GLU A 203 -15.15 16.80 -4.14
C GLU A 203 -14.78 15.30 -4.06
N ALA A 204 -13.49 15.02 -3.77
CA ALA A 204 -12.95 13.68 -3.66
C ALA A 204 -12.86 13.22 -2.20
N VAL A 205 -12.94 11.91 -2.01
CA VAL A 205 -12.65 11.20 -0.77
C VAL A 205 -11.42 10.33 -0.98
N VAL A 206 -10.47 10.32 -0.04
CA VAL A 206 -9.33 9.38 -0.03
C VAL A 206 -9.65 8.25 0.93
N ILE A 207 -9.35 7.00 0.54
CA ILE A 207 -9.38 5.83 1.39
C ILE A 207 -7.99 5.19 1.34
N GLY A 208 -7.35 4.99 2.50
CA GLY A 208 -6.02 4.42 2.62
C GLY A 208 -5.75 3.90 4.02
N ASP A 209 -4.71 3.08 4.17
CA ASP A 209 -4.33 2.45 5.44
C ASP A 209 -3.12 3.11 6.10
N SER A 210 -2.43 4.01 5.41
CA SER A 210 -1.28 4.76 5.92
C SER A 210 -1.62 6.22 6.24
N ASN A 211 -0.89 6.80 7.20
CA ASN A 211 -1.01 8.25 7.43
C ASN A 211 -0.49 9.08 6.25
N GLY A 212 0.38 8.49 5.42
CA GLY A 212 0.83 9.11 4.16
C GLY A 212 -0.33 9.36 3.19
N ASP A 213 -1.34 8.48 3.14
CA ASP A 213 -2.56 8.66 2.35
C ASP A 213 -3.41 9.82 2.88
N MET A 214 -3.54 9.87 4.20
CA MET A 214 -4.30 10.91 4.86
C MET A 214 -3.67 12.29 4.60
N GLN A 215 -2.35 12.39 4.76
CA GLN A 215 -1.59 13.61 4.49
C GLN A 215 -1.65 14.00 3.01
N MET A 216 -1.47 13.05 2.09
CA MET A 216 -1.63 13.27 0.65
C MET A 216 -3.00 13.89 0.34
N GLY A 217 -4.06 13.32 0.89
CA GLY A 217 -5.42 13.86 0.74
C GLY A 217 -5.54 15.29 1.27
N ARG A 218 -5.03 15.57 2.47
CA ARG A 218 -5.02 16.92 3.05
C ARG A 218 -4.23 17.90 2.22
N HIS A 219 -3.03 17.55 1.76
CA HIS A 219 -2.20 18.41 0.93
C HIS A 219 -2.86 18.71 -0.42
N ALA A 220 -3.62 17.78 -0.97
CA ALA A 220 -4.41 18.00 -2.17
C ALA A 220 -5.71 18.76 -1.92
N GLY A 221 -6.13 18.94 -0.67
CA GLY A 221 -7.38 19.60 -0.33
C GLY A 221 -8.62 18.76 -0.62
N VAL A 222 -8.56 17.44 -0.44
CA VAL A 222 -9.73 16.56 -0.60
C VAL A 222 -10.77 16.85 0.49
N SER A 223 -12.04 16.54 0.20
CA SER A 223 -13.14 16.80 1.14
C SER A 223 -13.05 15.95 2.40
N TYR A 224 -12.57 14.71 2.28
CA TYR A 224 -12.54 13.76 3.38
C TYR A 224 -11.47 12.69 3.22
N THR A 225 -10.88 12.26 4.33
CA THR A 225 -9.92 11.15 4.39
C THR A 225 -10.46 10.06 5.31
N LEU A 226 -10.59 8.85 4.79
CA LEU A 226 -10.99 7.66 5.52
C LEU A 226 -9.77 6.75 5.71
N GLY A 227 -9.36 6.56 6.96
CA GLY A 227 -8.39 5.54 7.30
C GLY A 227 -9.03 4.16 7.26
N TYR A 228 -8.42 3.20 6.56
CA TYR A 228 -8.81 1.80 6.57
C TYR A 228 -7.91 1.02 7.53
N CYS A 229 -8.48 0.43 8.58
CA CYS A 229 -7.71 -0.34 9.56
C CYS A 229 -8.56 -1.52 10.09
N PRO A 230 -8.44 -2.72 9.50
CA PRO A 230 -9.27 -3.87 9.89
C PRO A 230 -8.94 -4.43 11.27
N GLN A 231 -7.78 -4.10 11.84
CA GLN A 231 -7.33 -4.62 13.13
C GLN A 231 -7.84 -3.74 14.29
N LEU A 232 -8.33 -4.38 15.33
CA LEU A 232 -9.06 -3.72 16.44
C LEU A 232 -8.26 -2.67 17.21
N ASP A 233 -6.93 -2.77 17.28
CA ASP A 233 -6.08 -1.94 18.14
C ASP A 233 -5.06 -1.07 17.39
N GLN A 234 -5.13 -0.96 16.06
CA GLN A 234 -4.06 -0.40 15.22
C GLN A 234 -4.41 0.88 14.45
N GLY A 235 -5.43 1.62 14.77
CA GLY A 235 -5.75 2.87 14.04
C GLY A 235 -4.99 4.12 14.53
N SER A 236 -4.16 3.99 15.58
CA SER A 236 -3.48 5.14 16.22
C SER A 236 -2.45 5.84 15.32
N HIS A 237 -1.94 5.18 14.28
CA HIS A 237 -1.02 5.75 13.30
C HIS A 237 -1.73 6.66 12.27
N LEU A 238 -3.04 6.55 12.10
CA LEU A 238 -3.84 7.32 11.14
C LEU A 238 -4.28 8.68 11.73
N VAL A 239 -3.32 9.43 12.26
CA VAL A 239 -3.56 10.67 13.02
C VAL A 239 -4.21 11.78 12.19
N ASP A 240 -4.06 11.75 10.88
CA ASP A 240 -4.61 12.73 9.95
C ASP A 240 -5.93 12.29 9.28
N ALA A 241 -6.47 11.12 9.65
CA ALA A 241 -7.77 10.66 9.15
C ALA A 241 -8.93 11.46 9.76
N HIS A 242 -9.96 11.75 8.96
CA HIS A 242 -11.22 12.32 9.48
C HIS A 242 -12.05 11.26 10.20
N ALA A 243 -12.02 10.00 9.73
CA ALA A 243 -12.62 8.85 10.36
C ALA A 243 -11.83 7.58 9.99
N ILE A 244 -11.96 6.54 10.82
CA ILE A 244 -11.32 5.24 10.57
C ILE A 244 -12.42 4.20 10.43
N ILE A 245 -12.38 3.42 9.36
CA ILE A 245 -13.24 2.27 9.11
C ILE A 245 -12.44 0.98 9.23
N ARG A 246 -13.10 -0.10 9.61
CA ARG A 246 -12.52 -1.45 9.75
C ARG A 246 -12.98 -2.39 8.67
N HIS A 247 -14.09 -2.05 8.03
CA HIS A 247 -14.69 -2.86 6.99
C HIS A 247 -15.45 -1.98 6.01
N TYR A 248 -15.45 -2.34 4.73
CA TYR A 248 -16.14 -1.59 3.68
C TYR A 248 -17.66 -1.51 3.85
N ASN A 249 -18.28 -2.42 4.63
CA ASN A 249 -19.71 -2.35 4.94
C ASN A 249 -20.10 -1.19 5.87
N GLU A 250 -19.12 -0.51 6.49
CA GLU A 250 -19.35 0.70 7.28
C GLU A 250 -19.62 1.94 6.40
N ILE A 251 -19.35 1.82 5.08
CA ILE A 251 -19.63 2.88 4.11
C ILE A 251 -20.92 2.57 3.37
N ASN A 252 -21.93 3.43 3.54
CA ASN A 252 -23.14 3.38 2.72
C ASN A 252 -23.06 4.44 1.62
N VAL A 253 -23.52 4.08 0.41
CA VAL A 253 -23.61 4.97 -0.75
C VAL A 253 -25.07 5.32 -0.95
N SER A 254 -25.39 6.62 -1.05
CA SER A 254 -26.73 7.12 -1.35
C SER A 254 -26.69 8.18 -2.45
N VAL A 255 -27.71 8.21 -3.32
CA VAL A 255 -27.84 9.13 -4.46
C VAL A 255 -28.85 10.21 -4.18
#